data_0edc4945eedd37e5355c6824214d0bf7
#
_entry.id   0edc4945eedd37e5355c6824214d0bf7
#
_cell.length_a   1.000
_cell.length_b   1.000
_cell.length_c   1.000
_cell.angle_alpha   90.00
_cell.angle_beta   90.00
_cell.angle_gamma   90.00
#
_symmetry.space_group_name_H-M   'P 1'
#
loop_
_entity.id
_entity.type
_entity.pdbx_description
1 polymer ?
#
loop_
_entity_poly.entity_id
_entity_poly.type
_entity_poly.pdbx_seq_one_letter_code
_entity_poly.pdbx_strand_id
1 'polypeptide(L)'
;YLTGERRLPASHSDLASFLESESKRTLFANKVKKVMMMGGGSVIVDPTTGTKIVPDLSNNYTFDKDASAKVFTHLQEMSVPMVMVSRQAAAMVPLEPSFYDELVERSNDHPVAKLIKDSAKKGIEALWKRATAPSGSSERKSLPDDRDRDWFIKTFCGGQDSEQTSNDDIWPSILHFLPYDYLTTVAMVPEYFSRYFEPTIVEVNGVQHMIVDKVKDPEELKKLLKQILFDAFKA
;
A
#
# COMPACT_ATOMS: atom_id res chain seq x y z
N TYR A 1 -17.13 8.45 -20.29
CA TYR A 1 -18.09 9.14 -19.39
C TYR A 1 -18.33 8.24 -18.19
N LEU A 2 -17.64 8.51 -17.05
CA LEU A 2 -17.84 7.80 -15.80
C LEU A 2 -18.88 8.58 -14.97
N THR A 3 -20.13 8.15 -15.05
CA THR A 3 -21.24 8.61 -14.21
C THR A 3 -21.31 7.74 -12.96
N GLY A 4 -20.36 7.84 -12.05
CA GLY A 4 -20.34 7.07 -10.81
C GLY A 4 -19.45 7.72 -9.76
N GLU A 5 -19.51 7.22 -8.52
CA GLU A 5 -18.58 7.62 -7.47
C GLU A 5 -17.14 7.42 -7.95
N ARG A 6 -16.38 8.50 -7.98
CA ARG A 6 -14.96 8.43 -8.35
C ARG A 6 -14.13 8.11 -7.13
N ARG A 7 -13.41 7.00 -7.20
CA ARG A 7 -12.43 6.56 -6.23
C ARG A 7 -11.07 6.65 -6.89
N LEU A 8 -10.14 7.35 -6.25
CA LEU A 8 -8.83 7.63 -6.83
C LEU A 8 -7.75 6.92 -6.02
N PRO A 9 -7.03 5.93 -6.58
CA PRO A 9 -5.69 5.59 -6.13
C PRO A 9 -4.73 6.64 -6.67
N ALA A 10 -3.90 7.22 -5.83
CA ALA A 10 -3.03 8.32 -6.24
C ALA A 10 -1.62 8.17 -5.66
N SER A 11 -0.61 8.51 -6.47
CA SER A 11 0.72 8.86 -5.98
C SER A 11 0.65 10.18 -5.20
N HIS A 12 1.29 10.24 -4.04
CA HIS A 12 1.22 11.43 -3.19
C HIS A 12 1.92 12.63 -3.81
N SER A 13 3.05 12.45 -4.48
CA SER A 13 3.78 13.56 -5.11
C SER A 13 2.99 14.24 -6.21
N ASP A 14 2.36 13.45 -7.09
CA ASP A 14 1.54 13.97 -8.18
C ASP A 14 0.26 14.63 -7.63
N LEU A 15 -0.38 14.00 -6.65
CA LEU A 15 -1.59 14.53 -6.04
C LEU A 15 -1.30 15.83 -5.26
N ALA A 16 -0.21 15.88 -4.49
CA ALA A 16 0.21 17.09 -3.78
C ALA A 16 0.41 18.25 -4.75
N SER A 17 1.17 18.02 -5.82
CA SER A 17 1.42 19.02 -6.88
C SER A 17 0.11 19.48 -7.55
N PHE A 18 -0.82 18.57 -7.81
CA PHE A 18 -2.13 18.92 -8.34
C PHE A 18 -2.92 19.80 -7.36
N LEU A 19 -2.88 19.50 -6.08
CA LEU A 19 -3.65 20.20 -5.03
C LEU A 19 -3.02 21.52 -4.57
N GLU A 20 -1.86 21.93 -5.06
CA GLU A 20 -1.28 23.25 -4.76
C GLU A 20 -2.16 24.43 -5.26
N SER A 21 -2.88 24.24 -6.36
CA SER A 21 -3.76 25.26 -6.91
C SER A 21 -5.15 25.21 -6.28
N GLU A 22 -5.65 26.36 -5.81
CA GLU A 22 -6.99 26.50 -5.21
C GLU A 22 -8.10 26.07 -6.18
N SER A 23 -8.02 26.47 -7.45
CA SER A 23 -8.99 26.08 -8.47
C SER A 23 -9.02 24.57 -8.70
N LYS A 24 -7.87 23.91 -8.63
CA LYS A 24 -7.76 22.45 -8.74
C LYS A 24 -8.31 21.76 -7.48
N ARG A 25 -8.07 22.30 -6.27
CA ARG A 25 -8.68 21.78 -5.04
C ARG A 25 -10.20 21.83 -5.10
N THR A 26 -10.77 22.96 -5.51
CA THR A 26 -12.22 23.13 -5.68
C THR A 26 -12.77 22.10 -6.69
N LEU A 27 -12.13 21.95 -7.83
CA LEU A 27 -12.51 20.95 -8.82
C LEU A 27 -12.43 19.52 -8.27
N PHE A 28 -11.37 19.22 -7.54
CA PHE A 28 -11.15 17.90 -6.92
C PHE A 28 -12.25 17.59 -5.91
N ALA A 29 -12.51 18.48 -4.96
CA ALA A 29 -13.54 18.32 -3.94
C ALA A 29 -14.94 18.10 -4.54
N ASN A 30 -15.25 18.78 -5.66
CA ASN A 30 -16.53 18.64 -6.35
C ASN A 30 -16.67 17.31 -7.13
N LYS A 31 -15.57 16.68 -7.51
CA LYS A 31 -15.57 15.49 -8.39
C LYS A 31 -15.19 14.19 -7.69
N VAL A 32 -14.39 14.29 -6.64
CA VAL A 32 -13.87 13.11 -5.93
C VAL A 32 -14.66 12.91 -4.63
N LYS A 33 -15.32 11.78 -4.53
CA LYS A 33 -16.13 11.46 -3.34
C LYS A 33 -15.32 10.83 -2.22
N LYS A 34 -14.21 10.18 -2.56
CA LYS A 34 -13.36 9.46 -1.62
C LYS A 34 -11.99 9.18 -2.24
N VAL A 35 -10.96 9.24 -1.44
CA VAL A 35 -9.60 8.83 -1.83
C VAL A 35 -9.23 7.54 -1.13
N MET A 36 -8.76 6.55 -1.91
CA MET A 36 -8.22 5.30 -1.38
C MET A 36 -6.70 5.38 -1.44
N MET A 37 -6.03 5.07 -0.34
CA MET A 37 -4.57 5.16 -0.24
C MET A 37 -3.99 3.86 0.30
N MET A 38 -2.87 3.45 -0.28
CA MET A 38 -2.03 2.40 0.28
C MET A 38 -1.05 3.04 1.26
N GLY A 39 -1.21 2.69 2.52
CA GLY A 39 -0.52 3.23 3.67
C GLY A 39 -1.50 3.57 4.80
N GLY A 40 -1.03 3.57 6.03
CA GLY A 40 -1.85 3.84 7.20
C GLY A 40 -1.91 5.32 7.56
N GLY A 41 -2.75 5.64 8.51
CA GLY A 41 -2.83 6.96 9.11
C GLY A 41 -2.67 6.90 10.63
N SER A 42 -2.03 7.90 11.20
CA SER A 42 -1.93 8.08 12.64
C SER A 42 -2.85 9.20 13.09
N VAL A 43 -3.64 8.94 14.13
CA VAL A 43 -4.53 9.94 14.70
C VAL A 43 -3.77 10.78 15.71
N ILE A 44 -3.79 12.08 15.54
CA ILE A 44 -3.23 13.06 16.49
C ILE A 44 -4.40 13.88 17.04
N VAL A 45 -4.47 13.97 18.36
CA VAL A 45 -5.41 14.83 19.05
C VAL A 45 -4.64 16.03 19.60
N ASP A 46 -4.86 17.19 19.01
CA ASP A 46 -4.28 18.45 19.45
C ASP A 46 -5.32 19.25 20.25
N PRO A 47 -5.01 19.67 21.47
CA PRO A 47 -5.98 20.41 22.31
C PRO A 47 -6.50 21.71 21.71
N THR A 48 -5.75 22.30 20.78
CA THR A 48 -6.07 23.61 20.17
C THR A 48 -6.66 23.47 18.78
N THR A 49 -6.18 22.52 17.98
CA THR A 49 -6.61 22.35 16.58
C THR A 49 -7.53 21.15 16.35
N GLY A 50 -7.78 20.37 17.41
CA GLY A 50 -8.67 19.21 17.35
C GLY A 50 -8.01 17.95 16.81
N THR A 51 -8.82 17.00 16.37
CA THR A 51 -8.36 15.72 15.80
C THR A 51 -7.93 15.90 14.37
N LYS A 52 -6.77 15.32 14.03
CA LYS A 52 -6.28 15.23 12.65
C LYS A 52 -5.66 13.85 12.37
N ILE A 53 -5.65 13.48 11.12
CA ILE A 53 -4.95 12.27 10.65
C ILE A 53 -3.70 12.72 9.90
N VAL A 54 -2.58 12.09 10.22
CA VAL A 54 -1.30 12.30 9.54
C VAL A 54 -0.84 10.99 8.91
N PRO A 55 0.00 11.03 7.84
CA PRO A 55 0.55 9.82 7.26
C PRO A 55 1.38 9.06 8.30
N ASP A 56 1.29 7.73 8.28
CA ASP A 56 2.17 6.87 9.06
C ASP A 56 3.59 6.80 8.45
N LEU A 57 4.46 5.95 9.00
CA LEU A 57 5.80 5.71 8.49
C LEU A 57 5.85 4.60 7.41
N SER A 58 4.77 4.42 6.65
CA SER A 58 4.77 3.49 5.53
C SER A 58 5.73 3.96 4.44
N ASN A 59 6.30 2.99 3.70
CA ASN A 59 7.32 3.27 2.71
C ASN A 59 6.84 4.27 1.63
N ASN A 60 5.59 4.15 1.19
CA ASN A 60 5.01 5.05 0.19
C ASN A 60 4.98 6.52 0.66
N TYR A 61 4.79 6.75 1.95
CA TYR A 61 4.77 8.11 2.51
C TYR A 61 6.18 8.65 2.79
N THR A 62 7.11 7.76 3.12
CA THR A 62 8.49 8.18 3.42
C THR A 62 9.33 8.52 2.19
N PHE A 63 8.89 8.11 1.00
CA PHE A 63 9.53 8.53 -0.26
C PHE A 63 9.43 10.04 -0.50
N ASP A 64 8.29 10.64 -0.12
CA ASP A 64 8.04 12.08 -0.22
C ASP A 64 7.16 12.50 0.96
N LYS A 65 7.81 12.75 2.09
CA LYS A 65 7.13 13.07 3.36
C LYS A 65 6.35 14.37 3.26
N ASP A 66 6.88 15.36 2.56
CA ASP A 66 6.26 16.67 2.42
C ASP A 66 5.00 16.58 1.55
N ALA A 67 5.08 15.88 0.43
CA ALA A 67 3.92 15.63 -0.41
C ALA A 67 2.83 14.84 0.34
N SER A 68 3.22 13.82 1.08
CA SER A 68 2.29 13.02 1.88
C SER A 68 1.58 13.86 2.94
N ALA A 69 2.32 14.69 3.68
CA ALA A 69 1.75 15.59 4.68
C ALA A 69 0.76 16.60 4.05
N LYS A 70 1.14 17.20 2.90
CA LYS A 70 0.29 18.13 2.15
C LYS A 70 -1.01 17.47 1.68
N VAL A 71 -0.94 16.25 1.13
CA VAL A 71 -2.11 15.50 0.67
C VAL A 71 -3.08 15.26 1.82
N PHE A 72 -2.60 14.76 2.96
CA PHE A 72 -3.45 14.51 4.13
C PHE A 72 -4.10 15.80 4.63
N THR A 73 -3.35 16.89 4.70
CA THR A 73 -3.87 18.21 5.12
C THR A 73 -4.96 18.70 4.17
N HIS A 74 -4.67 18.74 2.86
CA HIS A 74 -5.65 19.25 1.88
C HIS A 74 -6.91 18.39 1.79
N LEU A 75 -6.81 17.07 1.89
CA LEU A 75 -8.00 16.20 1.86
C LEU A 75 -8.91 16.46 3.07
N GLN A 76 -8.34 16.68 4.26
CA GLN A 76 -9.10 17.03 5.46
C GLN A 76 -9.70 18.42 5.37
N GLU A 77 -8.95 19.44 4.89
CA GLU A 77 -9.43 20.79 4.64
C GLU A 77 -10.58 20.83 3.62
N MET A 78 -10.51 20.04 2.57
CA MET A 78 -11.53 19.92 1.53
C MET A 78 -12.71 19.04 1.93
N SER A 79 -12.70 18.46 3.14
CA SER A 79 -13.72 17.52 3.59
C SER A 79 -13.88 16.30 2.67
N VAL A 80 -12.78 15.82 2.08
CA VAL A 80 -12.77 14.63 1.21
C VAL A 80 -12.42 13.40 2.04
N PRO A 81 -13.31 12.41 2.15
CA PRO A 81 -13.06 11.18 2.90
C PRO A 81 -11.84 10.42 2.41
N MET A 82 -11.02 9.95 3.33
CA MET A 82 -9.87 9.08 3.06
C MET A 82 -10.15 7.66 3.55
N VAL A 83 -9.73 6.67 2.78
CA VAL A 83 -9.62 5.26 3.21
C VAL A 83 -8.17 4.84 3.05
N MET A 84 -7.53 4.55 4.14
CA MET A 84 -6.11 4.21 4.24
C MET A 84 -5.97 2.72 4.52
N VAL A 85 -5.49 1.95 3.54
CA VAL A 85 -5.24 0.51 3.71
C VAL A 85 -3.80 0.33 4.15
N SER A 86 -3.63 -0.07 5.41
CA SER A 86 -2.33 -0.06 6.05
C SER A 86 -1.49 -1.30 5.72
N ARG A 87 -0.23 -1.22 6.11
CA ARG A 87 0.70 -2.34 6.05
C ARG A 87 0.27 -3.50 6.95
N GLN A 88 -0.40 -3.23 8.07
CA GLN A 88 -0.91 -4.25 8.97
C GLN A 88 -1.96 -5.11 8.28
N ALA A 89 -2.92 -4.50 7.56
CA ALA A 89 -3.88 -5.22 6.76
C ALA A 89 -3.21 -6.08 5.68
N ALA A 90 -2.22 -5.53 4.97
CA ALA A 90 -1.49 -6.28 3.95
C ALA A 90 -0.70 -7.48 4.53
N ALA A 91 -0.16 -7.34 5.74
CA ALA A 91 0.57 -8.41 6.42
C ALA A 91 -0.33 -9.58 6.87
N MET A 92 -1.65 -9.36 6.96
CA MET A 92 -2.61 -10.43 7.24
C MET A 92 -2.89 -11.32 6.03
N VAL A 93 -2.55 -10.89 4.82
CA VAL A 93 -2.88 -11.58 3.55
C VAL A 93 -1.61 -11.82 2.71
N PRO A 94 -0.56 -12.45 3.26
CA PRO A 94 0.69 -12.64 2.53
C PRO A 94 0.50 -13.58 1.34
N LEU A 95 1.15 -13.26 0.21
CA LEU A 95 1.22 -14.11 -0.97
C LEU A 95 2.58 -14.83 -1.01
N GLU A 96 2.59 -16.10 -1.39
CA GLU A 96 3.81 -16.87 -1.57
C GLU A 96 4.47 -16.53 -2.93
N PRO A 97 5.81 -16.65 -3.08
CA PRO A 97 6.49 -16.48 -4.36
C PRO A 97 5.94 -17.39 -5.47
N SER A 98 5.53 -18.61 -5.12
CA SER A 98 4.90 -19.57 -6.05
C SER A 98 3.64 -19.02 -6.73
N PHE A 99 2.96 -18.06 -6.10
CA PHE A 99 1.82 -17.37 -6.73
C PHE A 99 2.21 -16.68 -8.04
N TYR A 100 3.40 -16.08 -8.10
CA TYR A 100 3.86 -15.40 -9.31
C TYR A 100 4.24 -16.39 -10.41
N ASP A 101 4.75 -17.56 -10.03
CA ASP A 101 5.03 -18.65 -10.98
C ASP A 101 3.72 -19.19 -11.57
N GLU A 102 2.75 -19.45 -10.70
CA GLU A 102 1.41 -19.90 -11.07
C GLU A 102 0.67 -18.88 -11.95
N LEU A 103 0.85 -17.58 -11.67
CA LEU A 103 0.26 -16.49 -12.47
C LEU A 103 0.80 -16.51 -13.91
N VAL A 104 2.11 -16.68 -14.08
CA VAL A 104 2.74 -16.77 -15.40
C VAL A 104 2.26 -18.02 -16.14
N GLU A 105 2.26 -19.18 -15.48
CA GLU A 105 1.81 -20.45 -16.05
C GLU A 105 0.34 -20.40 -16.51
N ARG A 106 -0.57 -19.99 -15.62
CA ARG A 106 -2.02 -19.91 -15.89
C ARG A 106 -2.39 -18.87 -16.95
N SER A 107 -1.54 -17.88 -17.15
CA SER A 107 -1.73 -16.86 -18.19
C SER A 107 -1.13 -17.24 -19.54
N ASN A 108 -0.64 -18.49 -19.71
CA ASN A 108 0.08 -18.93 -20.90
C ASN A 108 1.26 -17.99 -21.24
N ASP A 109 2.09 -17.70 -20.27
CA ASP A 109 3.26 -16.84 -20.43
C ASP A 109 2.95 -15.38 -20.86
N HIS A 110 1.80 -14.88 -20.52
CA HIS A 110 1.39 -13.54 -20.89
C HIS A 110 2.43 -12.48 -20.48
N PRO A 111 2.83 -11.55 -21.37
CA PRO A 111 3.91 -10.59 -21.11
C PRO A 111 3.70 -9.76 -19.83
N VAL A 112 2.45 -9.37 -19.52
CA VAL A 112 2.14 -8.61 -18.30
C VAL A 112 2.31 -9.46 -17.05
N ALA A 113 1.94 -10.75 -17.06
CA ALA A 113 2.14 -11.65 -15.93
C ALA A 113 3.65 -11.85 -15.64
N LYS A 114 4.47 -12.01 -16.70
CA LYS A 114 5.94 -12.03 -16.58
C LYS A 114 6.48 -10.72 -15.99
N LEU A 115 5.99 -9.57 -16.48
CA LEU A 115 6.38 -8.26 -15.98
C LEU A 115 6.05 -8.11 -14.49
N ILE A 116 4.88 -8.58 -14.06
CA ILE A 116 4.48 -8.56 -12.64
C ILE A 116 5.46 -9.39 -11.80
N LYS A 117 5.78 -10.63 -12.22
CA LYS A 117 6.74 -11.49 -11.54
C LYS A 117 8.13 -10.84 -11.47
N ASP A 118 8.64 -10.37 -12.60
CA ASP A 118 9.97 -9.75 -12.69
C ASP A 118 10.05 -8.48 -11.83
N SER A 119 8.99 -7.69 -11.81
CA SER A 119 8.91 -6.49 -10.98
C SER A 119 8.88 -6.82 -9.50
N ALA A 120 8.14 -7.88 -9.09
CA ALA A 120 8.13 -8.36 -7.72
C ALA A 120 9.52 -8.82 -7.28
N LYS A 121 10.20 -9.62 -8.12
CA LYS A 121 11.57 -10.10 -7.85
C LYS A 121 12.54 -8.94 -7.71
N LYS A 122 12.60 -8.03 -8.70
CA LYS A 122 13.49 -6.86 -8.67
C LYS A 122 13.20 -5.92 -7.49
N GLY A 123 11.92 -5.76 -7.15
CA GLY A 123 11.49 -4.93 -6.02
C GLY A 123 12.01 -5.45 -4.69
N ILE A 124 11.88 -6.76 -4.45
CA ILE A 124 12.33 -7.37 -3.20
C ILE A 124 13.86 -7.41 -3.12
N GLU A 125 14.56 -7.68 -4.22
CA GLU A 125 16.03 -7.61 -4.29
C GLU A 125 16.55 -6.19 -4.00
N ALA A 126 15.90 -5.17 -4.57
CA ALA A 126 16.25 -3.78 -4.30
C ALA A 126 15.98 -3.40 -2.84
N LEU A 127 14.90 -3.91 -2.25
CA LEU A 127 14.59 -3.70 -0.83
C LEU A 127 15.61 -4.40 0.07
N TRP A 128 16.02 -5.63 -0.27
CA TRP A 128 17.08 -6.36 0.43
C TRP A 128 18.40 -5.57 0.47
N LYS A 129 18.86 -5.10 -0.70
CA LYS A 129 20.09 -4.27 -0.80
C LYS A 129 20.03 -3.04 0.09
N ARG A 130 18.87 -2.38 0.15
CA ARG A 130 18.65 -1.22 1.02
C ARG A 130 18.63 -1.59 2.50
N ALA A 131 17.98 -2.69 2.87
CA ALA A 131 17.86 -3.14 4.26
C ALA A 131 19.21 -3.62 4.83
N THR A 132 20.06 -4.19 3.97
CA THR A 132 21.40 -4.68 4.37
C THR A 132 22.50 -3.60 4.27
N ALA A 133 22.22 -2.46 3.64
CA ALA A 133 23.17 -1.37 3.56
C ALA A 133 23.42 -0.74 4.94
N PRO A 134 24.62 -0.21 5.22
CA PRO A 134 24.95 0.42 6.50
C PRO A 134 23.98 1.54 6.86
N SER A 135 23.66 1.67 8.15
CA SER A 135 22.82 2.78 8.65
C SER A 135 23.43 4.13 8.27
N GLY A 136 22.58 5.07 7.82
CA GLY A 136 23.00 6.39 7.37
C GLY A 136 23.66 6.44 5.98
N SER A 137 23.85 5.29 5.29
CA SER A 137 24.40 5.31 3.93
C SER A 137 23.37 5.78 2.90
N SER A 138 23.85 6.39 1.80
CA SER A 138 22.99 6.81 0.68
C SER A 138 22.30 5.64 -0.02
N GLU A 139 22.81 4.42 0.12
CA GLU A 139 22.24 3.20 -0.43
C GLU A 139 20.89 2.84 0.21
N ARG A 140 20.69 3.20 1.48
CA ARG A 140 19.40 3.02 2.17
C ARG A 140 18.30 3.92 1.62
N LYS A 141 18.65 5.01 0.95
CA LYS A 141 17.71 6.03 0.45
C LYS A 141 16.79 6.51 1.60
N SER A 142 15.47 6.43 1.39
CA SER A 142 14.46 6.81 2.38
C SER A 142 14.02 5.66 3.30
N LEU A 143 14.71 4.52 3.29
CA LEU A 143 14.34 3.40 4.16
C LEU A 143 14.63 3.76 5.63
N PRO A 144 13.65 3.70 6.55
CA PRO A 144 13.86 3.95 7.96
C PRO A 144 14.92 3.03 8.57
N ASP A 145 15.64 3.49 9.60
CA ASP A 145 16.74 2.74 10.21
C ASP A 145 16.30 1.43 10.87
N ASP A 146 15.07 1.39 11.39
CA ASP A 146 14.45 0.17 11.93
C ASP A 146 14.04 -0.87 10.86
N ARG A 147 14.22 -0.53 9.58
CA ARG A 147 14.02 -1.43 8.43
C ARG A 147 15.34 -2.00 7.96
N ASP A 148 16.04 -2.64 8.89
CA ASP A 148 17.32 -3.27 8.68
C ASP A 148 17.21 -4.72 8.15
N ARG A 149 18.33 -5.43 8.13
CA ARG A 149 18.43 -6.82 7.71
C ARG A 149 17.50 -7.73 8.54
N ASP A 150 17.47 -7.56 9.84
CA ASP A 150 16.67 -8.41 10.74
C ASP A 150 15.18 -8.21 10.51
N TRP A 151 14.77 -6.94 10.33
CA TRP A 151 13.40 -6.62 9.93
C TRP A 151 13.03 -7.31 8.60
N PHE A 152 13.92 -7.27 7.61
CA PHE A 152 13.66 -7.88 6.30
C PHE A 152 13.47 -9.39 6.43
N ILE A 153 14.39 -10.08 7.10
CA ILE A 153 14.33 -11.53 7.33
C ILE A 153 13.05 -11.91 8.07
N LYS A 154 12.71 -11.18 9.14
CA LYS A 154 11.48 -11.41 9.89
C LYS A 154 10.23 -11.21 9.03
N THR A 155 10.22 -10.21 8.16
CA THR A 155 9.04 -9.82 7.38
C THR A 155 8.82 -10.72 6.17
N PHE A 156 9.88 -11.09 5.46
CA PHE A 156 9.78 -11.74 4.15
C PHE A 156 10.32 -13.18 4.13
N CYS A 157 11.21 -13.54 5.04
CA CYS A 157 11.85 -14.86 5.09
C CYS A 157 11.38 -15.71 6.28
N GLY A 158 10.26 -15.34 6.94
CA GLY A 158 9.73 -16.10 8.08
C GLY A 158 10.62 -16.10 9.34
N GLY A 159 11.55 -15.16 9.46
CA GLY A 159 12.49 -15.08 10.59
C GLY A 159 13.66 -16.07 10.52
N GLN A 160 13.77 -16.86 9.47
CA GLN A 160 14.85 -17.81 9.30
C GLN A 160 16.01 -17.16 8.53
N ASP A 161 17.09 -16.91 9.27
CA ASP A 161 18.36 -16.48 8.69
C ASP A 161 19.11 -17.72 8.20
N SER A 162 19.17 -17.92 6.90
CA SER A 162 19.95 -18.99 6.28
C SER A 162 21.23 -18.43 5.65
N GLU A 163 22.26 -19.27 5.49
CA GLU A 163 23.46 -18.89 4.73
C GLU A 163 23.13 -18.45 3.29
N GLN A 164 21.99 -18.89 2.77
CA GLN A 164 21.46 -18.47 1.46
C GLN A 164 20.98 -17.00 1.46
N THR A 165 20.66 -16.41 2.63
CA THR A 165 20.31 -14.99 2.74
C THR A 165 21.51 -14.05 2.65
N SER A 166 22.72 -14.57 2.49
CA SER A 166 23.95 -13.78 2.35
C SER A 166 24.30 -13.38 0.92
N ASN A 167 23.60 -13.90 -0.07
CA ASN A 167 23.93 -13.77 -1.49
C ASN A 167 23.09 -12.73 -2.23
N ASP A 168 23.55 -12.34 -3.41
CA ASP A 168 22.89 -11.37 -4.30
C ASP A 168 21.48 -11.80 -4.76
N ASP A 169 21.15 -13.10 -4.73
CA ASP A 169 19.81 -13.62 -5.05
C ASP A 169 19.06 -14.01 -3.76
N ILE A 170 18.27 -13.08 -3.23
CA ILE A 170 17.42 -13.29 -2.05
C ILE A 170 16.12 -14.03 -2.38
N TRP A 171 15.75 -14.15 -3.66
CA TRP A 171 14.46 -14.70 -4.08
C TRP A 171 14.13 -16.08 -3.50
N PRO A 172 15.05 -17.06 -3.47
CA PRO A 172 14.77 -18.39 -2.91
C PRO A 172 14.45 -18.39 -1.41
N SER A 173 14.87 -17.35 -0.68
CA SER A 173 14.62 -17.22 0.76
C SER A 173 13.32 -16.49 1.07
N ILE A 174 12.64 -15.91 0.09
CA ILE A 174 11.38 -15.20 0.29
C ILE A 174 10.26 -16.20 0.47
N LEU A 175 9.54 -16.07 1.57
CA LEU A 175 8.33 -16.85 1.86
C LEU A 175 7.05 -16.06 1.67
N HIS A 176 7.12 -14.73 1.82
CA HIS A 176 5.96 -13.87 1.86
C HIS A 176 6.14 -12.59 1.03
N PHE A 177 5.12 -12.26 0.25
CA PHE A 177 4.93 -10.95 -0.36
C PHE A 177 3.71 -10.29 0.24
N LEU A 178 3.79 -9.00 0.53
CA LEU A 178 2.66 -8.24 1.04
C LEU A 178 1.94 -7.58 -0.14
N PRO A 179 0.65 -7.89 -0.37
CA PRO A 179 -0.08 -7.46 -1.57
C PRO A 179 -0.64 -6.03 -1.42
N TYR A 180 0.21 -5.06 -1.17
CA TYR A 180 -0.16 -3.68 -0.85
C TYR A 180 -1.17 -3.07 -1.83
N ASP A 181 -0.78 -2.95 -3.10
CA ASP A 181 -1.57 -2.28 -4.14
C ASP A 181 -2.77 -3.13 -4.54
N TYR A 182 -2.62 -4.45 -4.59
CA TYR A 182 -3.72 -5.37 -4.88
C TYR A 182 -4.82 -5.28 -3.82
N LEU A 183 -4.42 -5.23 -2.54
CA LEU A 183 -5.34 -5.12 -1.43
C LEU A 183 -6.11 -3.80 -1.47
N THR A 184 -5.40 -2.69 -1.73
CA THR A 184 -6.01 -1.37 -1.87
C THR A 184 -6.98 -1.33 -3.07
N THR A 185 -6.61 -1.96 -4.18
CA THR A 185 -7.49 -2.05 -5.37
C THR A 185 -8.76 -2.84 -5.07
N VAL A 186 -8.66 -3.98 -4.38
CA VAL A 186 -9.85 -4.75 -3.99
C VAL A 186 -10.73 -3.98 -2.99
N ALA A 187 -10.12 -3.21 -2.08
CA ALA A 187 -10.84 -2.34 -1.16
C ALA A 187 -11.65 -1.23 -1.87
N MET A 188 -11.35 -0.91 -3.14
CA MET A 188 -12.15 0.03 -3.93
C MET A 188 -13.53 -0.50 -4.32
N VAL A 189 -13.74 -1.82 -4.29
CA VAL A 189 -15.03 -2.44 -4.61
C VAL A 189 -15.89 -2.51 -3.35
N PRO A 190 -17.08 -1.84 -3.29
CA PRO A 190 -17.88 -1.73 -2.07
C PRO A 190 -18.25 -3.07 -1.44
N GLU A 191 -18.61 -4.04 -2.27
CA GLU A 191 -18.99 -5.39 -1.82
C GLU A 191 -17.81 -6.10 -1.15
N TYR A 192 -16.62 -6.02 -1.75
CA TYR A 192 -15.41 -6.59 -1.16
C TYR A 192 -14.99 -5.82 0.09
N PHE A 193 -15.09 -4.48 0.06
CA PHE A 193 -14.78 -3.66 1.22
C PHE A 193 -15.63 -4.06 2.44
N SER A 194 -16.94 -4.11 2.29
CA SER A 194 -17.86 -4.47 3.37
C SER A 194 -17.66 -5.90 3.88
N ARG A 195 -17.32 -6.81 2.98
CA ARG A 195 -17.15 -8.24 3.30
C ARG A 195 -15.82 -8.51 4.02
N TYR A 196 -14.73 -7.93 3.57
CA TYR A 196 -13.39 -8.36 3.98
C TYR A 196 -12.64 -7.39 4.87
N PHE A 197 -13.01 -6.11 4.92
CA PHE A 197 -12.24 -5.11 5.66
C PHE A 197 -12.96 -4.66 6.93
N GLU A 198 -12.17 -4.40 7.98
CA GLU A 198 -12.63 -3.89 9.27
C GLU A 198 -11.97 -2.52 9.53
N PRO A 199 -12.61 -1.41 9.07
CA PRO A 199 -12.05 -0.10 9.26
C PRO A 199 -12.28 0.43 10.66
N THR A 200 -11.28 1.13 11.19
CA THR A 200 -11.46 2.09 12.29
C THR A 200 -11.93 3.41 11.70
N ILE A 201 -13.07 3.90 12.16
CA ILE A 201 -13.63 5.19 11.71
C ILE A 201 -13.05 6.30 12.58
N VAL A 202 -12.52 7.33 11.95
CA VAL A 202 -12.00 8.54 12.58
C VAL A 202 -12.72 9.75 12.01
N GLU A 203 -13.32 10.53 12.86
CA GLU A 203 -13.99 11.77 12.45
C GLU A 203 -13.03 12.95 12.59
N VAL A 204 -12.89 13.72 11.50
CA VAL A 204 -12.14 14.98 11.46
C VAL A 204 -13.00 16.03 10.79
N ASN A 205 -13.26 17.13 11.49
CA ASN A 205 -14.09 18.25 10.98
C ASN A 205 -15.47 17.80 10.46
N GLY A 206 -16.11 16.83 11.13
CA GLY A 206 -17.42 16.30 10.73
C GLY A 206 -17.37 15.31 9.55
N VAL A 207 -16.19 14.93 9.09
CA VAL A 207 -15.98 13.96 7.99
C VAL A 207 -15.42 12.66 8.53
N GLN A 208 -16.02 11.55 8.14
CA GLN A 208 -15.55 10.23 8.50
C GLN A 208 -14.44 9.75 7.54
N HIS A 209 -13.28 9.48 8.11
CA HIS A 209 -12.16 8.79 7.45
C HIS A 209 -12.06 7.36 7.97
N MET A 210 -11.42 6.47 7.21
CA MET A 210 -11.29 5.06 7.56
C MET A 210 -9.83 4.64 7.55
N ILE A 211 -9.37 4.05 8.64
CA ILE A 211 -8.06 3.39 8.73
C ILE A 211 -8.30 1.89 8.76
N VAL A 212 -7.76 1.18 7.80
CA VAL A 212 -7.94 -0.26 7.64
C VAL A 212 -6.65 -0.97 8.03
N ASP A 213 -6.61 -1.43 9.28
CA ASP A 213 -5.48 -2.20 9.83
C ASP A 213 -5.81 -3.70 9.89
N LYS A 214 -7.08 -4.07 9.71
CA LYS A 214 -7.56 -5.43 9.89
C LYS A 214 -8.36 -5.93 8.70
N VAL A 215 -8.24 -7.23 8.49
CA VAL A 215 -9.01 -8.02 7.53
C VAL A 215 -9.85 -9.04 8.29
N LYS A 216 -11.14 -9.16 7.96
CA LYS A 216 -12.09 -10.06 8.64
C LYS A 216 -11.80 -11.54 8.36
N ASP A 217 -11.50 -11.87 7.11
CA ASP A 217 -11.20 -13.22 6.66
C ASP A 217 -9.99 -13.20 5.72
N PRO A 218 -8.77 -13.28 6.27
CA PRO A 218 -7.54 -13.21 5.47
C PRO A 218 -7.42 -14.32 4.43
N GLU A 219 -7.82 -15.55 4.75
CA GLU A 219 -7.68 -16.70 3.84
C GLU A 219 -8.64 -16.61 2.66
N GLU A 220 -9.89 -16.21 2.90
CA GLU A 220 -10.86 -15.98 1.83
C GLU A 220 -10.45 -14.79 0.95
N LEU A 221 -9.96 -13.70 1.57
CA LEU A 221 -9.48 -12.55 0.81
C LEU A 221 -8.25 -12.90 -0.03
N LYS A 222 -7.33 -13.72 0.49
CA LYS A 222 -6.17 -14.23 -0.25
C LYS A 222 -6.59 -15.05 -1.48
N LYS A 223 -7.57 -15.93 -1.33
CA LYS A 223 -8.13 -16.69 -2.46
C LYS A 223 -8.76 -15.77 -3.49
N LEU A 224 -9.53 -14.77 -3.05
CA LEU A 224 -10.13 -13.78 -3.94
C LEU A 224 -9.07 -12.99 -4.71
N LEU A 225 -8.01 -12.50 -4.04
CA LEU A 225 -6.92 -11.77 -4.69
C LEU A 225 -6.26 -12.61 -5.78
N LYS A 226 -5.92 -13.87 -5.48
CA LYS A 226 -5.36 -14.79 -6.46
C LYS A 226 -6.32 -15.01 -7.64
N GLN A 227 -7.60 -15.23 -7.36
CA GLN A 227 -8.61 -15.49 -8.38
C GLN A 227 -8.80 -14.27 -9.32
N ILE A 228 -8.90 -13.07 -8.77
CA ILE A 228 -9.02 -11.82 -9.58
C ILE A 228 -7.84 -11.69 -10.53
N LEU A 229 -6.61 -11.94 -10.05
CA LEU A 229 -5.42 -11.83 -10.87
C LEU A 229 -5.36 -12.92 -11.94
N PHE A 230 -5.74 -14.16 -11.64
CA PHE A 230 -5.81 -15.22 -12.65
C PHE A 230 -6.88 -14.95 -13.71
N ASP A 231 -8.05 -14.43 -13.30
CA ASP A 231 -9.15 -14.16 -14.23
C ASP A 231 -8.86 -12.98 -15.15
N ALA A 232 -8.03 -12.01 -14.70
CA ALA A 232 -7.62 -10.88 -15.51
C ALA A 232 -6.84 -11.27 -16.79
N PHE A 233 -6.32 -12.49 -16.86
CA PHE A 233 -5.55 -13.01 -18.00
C PHE A 233 -6.30 -14.05 -18.83
N LYS A 234 -7.58 -14.33 -18.50
CA LYS A 234 -8.41 -15.30 -19.25
C LYS A 234 -9.22 -14.66 -20.40
N ALA A 235 -9.18 -13.32 -20.49
CA ALA A 235 -9.99 -12.56 -21.44
C ALA A 235 -9.31 -12.43 -22.80
#